data_69c0fb48eb85db83408dc3960b4ecf3c
#
_entry.id   69c0fb48eb85db83408dc3960b4ecf3c
#
_cell.length_a   1.000
_cell.length_b   1.000
_cell.length_c   1.000
_cell.angle_alpha   90.00
_cell.angle_beta   90.00
_cell.angle_gamma   90.00
#
_symmetry.space_group_name_H-M   'P 1'
#
loop_
_entity.id
_entity.type
_entity.pdbx_description
1 polymer ?
#
loop_
_entity_poly.entity_id
_entity_poly.type
_entity_poly.pdbx_seq_one_letter_code
_entity_poly.pdbx_strand_id
1 'polypeptide(L)'
;MSNGQLTVTVGDRLIKLGTLKKNSFHYLSLPAKKNIKISSPGNNIIVGNPIVKKSHKSGNKKLIISIFIDGLAAETFNRKDFDSLMPRTSDYFSDGSMFFNGYANSNWTMPSVPSIFSGLYTINHKVYNSKLIQHVGEDYTILSEYFKKHGYLTCQIDNVMRKGPMFNYVKGFDRTLYKRNMTCKEVVTNAIEHITAFSGRDNYLWLSFMDLHHDLSGIPNISTQVDMTLSAHDFTSVKTKMPFAAYDKAHTERYILRAKNLDIYLGLLYDFISNAYDDKDIVISICSDHGKGYTGKNKERLAEHRIKVPMFFKSSYVDSSVSDEIVEDIDYLPALLKASGFENDIDFNMIDGRIPHAMGGVTEKKFALSEDIHEDQKYYAAVYGVSYILYVESLEIVNSIDEIEFTNYEYRLFDRKSDSIIEFGVCGHPSKKANDYVSLLKNHKRNI
;
A
#
# COMPACT_ATOMS: atom_id res chain seq x y z
N MET A 1 2.16 29.28 29.18
CA MET A 1 2.38 29.47 27.73
C MET A 1 1.06 29.96 27.16
N SER A 2 0.99 31.20 26.66
CA SER A 2 -0.26 31.75 26.10
C SER A 2 -0.71 30.93 24.89
N ASN A 3 -1.90 30.41 24.91
CA ASN A 3 -2.54 29.77 23.75
C ASN A 3 -2.73 30.86 22.68
N GLY A 4 -1.90 30.86 21.66
CA GLY A 4 -1.96 31.82 20.57
C GLY A 4 -3.27 31.70 19.81
N GLN A 5 -4.05 32.76 19.82
CA GLN A 5 -5.29 32.83 19.07
C GLN A 5 -4.97 33.09 17.59
N LEU A 6 -5.42 32.20 16.70
CA LEU A 6 -5.33 32.43 15.27
C LEU A 6 -6.37 33.44 14.82
N THR A 7 -5.96 34.44 14.07
CA THR A 7 -6.87 35.41 13.46
C THR A 7 -6.76 35.36 11.95
N VAL A 8 -7.90 35.45 11.29
CA VAL A 8 -7.99 35.50 9.80
C VAL A 8 -8.75 36.76 9.43
N THR A 9 -8.12 37.64 8.65
CA THR A 9 -8.79 38.82 8.11
C THR A 9 -9.10 38.57 6.63
N VAL A 10 -10.34 38.77 6.23
CA VAL A 10 -10.84 38.61 4.86
C VAL A 10 -11.41 39.92 4.39
N GLY A 11 -10.67 40.67 3.58
CA GLY A 11 -10.96 42.08 3.33
C GLY A 11 -10.95 42.83 4.67
N ASP A 12 -12.04 43.52 5.00
CA ASP A 12 -12.19 44.28 6.27
C ASP A 12 -12.76 43.45 7.42
N ARG A 13 -13.12 42.17 7.18
CA ARG A 13 -13.74 41.32 8.20
C ARG A 13 -12.69 40.51 8.95
N LEU A 14 -12.64 40.69 10.28
CA LEU A 14 -11.82 39.91 11.18
C LEU A 14 -12.60 38.67 11.66
N ILE A 15 -12.01 37.47 11.49
CA ILE A 15 -12.51 36.19 11.99
C ILE A 15 -11.54 35.72 13.05
N LYS A 16 -12.00 35.64 14.29
CA LYS A 16 -11.22 35.02 15.37
C LYS A 16 -11.52 33.52 15.37
N LEU A 17 -10.50 32.71 15.12
CA LEU A 17 -10.60 31.28 15.27
C LEU A 17 -10.23 30.90 16.71
N GLY A 18 -10.89 29.89 17.23
CA GLY A 18 -10.58 29.35 18.55
C GLY A 18 -9.14 28.78 18.59
N THR A 19 -8.75 28.26 19.72
CA THR A 19 -7.43 27.64 19.91
C THR A 19 -7.31 26.39 19.01
N LEU A 20 -6.39 26.47 18.06
CA LEU A 20 -6.09 25.31 17.20
C LEU A 20 -5.17 24.35 17.95
N LYS A 21 -5.39 23.06 17.74
CA LYS A 21 -4.53 22.00 18.28
C LYS A 21 -3.13 22.09 17.67
N LYS A 22 -2.09 22.11 18.50
CA LYS A 22 -0.69 22.12 18.05
C LYS A 22 -0.35 20.82 17.31
N ASN A 23 0.54 20.91 16.33
CA ASN A 23 1.02 19.78 15.55
C ASN A 23 -0.11 18.96 14.87
N SER A 24 -1.16 19.64 14.45
CA SER A 24 -2.30 19.09 13.74
C SER A 24 -2.59 19.89 12.48
N PHE A 25 -3.16 19.21 11.49
CA PHE A 25 -3.63 19.85 10.27
C PHE A 25 -5.02 20.47 10.52
N HIS A 26 -5.23 21.67 10.00
CA HIS A 26 -6.50 22.40 10.14
C HIS A 26 -6.92 22.95 8.77
N TYR A 27 -8.21 22.91 8.50
CA TYR A 27 -8.78 23.33 7.22
C TYR A 27 -9.60 24.59 7.42
N LEU A 28 -9.33 25.61 6.61
CA LEU A 28 -10.06 26.87 6.61
C LEU A 28 -10.71 27.08 5.25
N SER A 29 -12.04 27.11 5.21
CA SER A 29 -12.79 27.53 4.01
C SER A 29 -12.87 29.04 3.98
N LEU A 30 -12.21 29.64 3.01
CA LEU A 30 -12.11 31.10 2.86
C LEU A 30 -12.67 31.54 1.51
N PRO A 31 -13.29 32.71 1.38
CA PRO A 31 -13.84 33.19 0.12
C PRO A 31 -12.71 33.46 -0.90
N ALA A 32 -12.91 32.98 -2.14
CA ALA A 32 -11.99 33.27 -3.23
C ALA A 32 -12.00 34.75 -3.62
N LYS A 33 -10.93 35.21 -4.29
CA LYS A 33 -10.78 36.56 -4.84
C LYS A 33 -10.84 37.70 -3.82
N LYS A 34 -10.50 37.45 -2.55
CA LYS A 34 -10.33 38.46 -1.52
C LYS A 34 -8.93 38.41 -0.92
N ASN A 35 -8.45 39.54 -0.45
CA ASN A 35 -7.19 39.57 0.31
C ASN A 35 -7.43 38.90 1.67
N ILE A 36 -6.59 37.91 1.97
CA ILE A 36 -6.66 37.11 3.19
C ILE A 36 -5.34 37.29 3.95
N LYS A 37 -5.46 37.69 5.23
CA LYS A 37 -4.31 37.76 6.13
C LYS A 37 -4.55 36.80 7.29
N ILE A 38 -3.58 35.90 7.49
CA ILE A 38 -3.58 34.93 8.62
C ILE A 38 -2.49 35.38 9.59
N SER A 39 -2.81 35.51 10.86
CA SER A 39 -1.84 35.91 11.88
C SER A 39 -2.07 35.17 13.20
N SER A 40 -0.96 34.85 13.88
CA SER A 40 -0.95 34.23 15.21
C SER A 40 0.16 34.91 16.03
N PRO A 41 -0.17 35.85 16.88
CA PRO A 41 0.85 36.52 17.71
C PRO A 41 1.62 35.52 18.58
N GLY A 42 2.94 35.58 18.48
CA GLY A 42 3.84 34.73 19.31
C GLY A 42 3.94 33.26 18.91
N ASN A 43 3.40 32.85 17.74
CA ASN A 43 3.52 31.47 17.26
C ASN A 43 3.88 31.42 15.77
N ASN A 44 4.66 30.41 15.38
CA ASN A 44 4.91 30.09 13.98
C ASN A 44 3.72 29.35 13.39
N ILE A 45 3.28 29.74 12.20
CA ILE A 45 2.23 29.09 11.42
C ILE A 45 2.84 28.59 10.13
N ILE A 46 2.57 27.35 9.79
CA ILE A 46 2.85 26.81 8.45
C ILE A 46 1.52 26.80 7.70
N VAL A 47 1.45 27.50 6.59
CA VAL A 47 0.28 27.53 5.71
C VAL A 47 0.61 26.73 4.47
N GLY A 48 -0.18 25.71 4.17
CA GLY A 48 -0.06 24.95 2.92
C GLY A 48 -0.55 25.77 1.73
N ASN A 49 -0.27 25.30 0.52
CA ASN A 49 -0.75 25.93 -0.70
C ASN A 49 -2.29 26.00 -0.70
N PRO A 50 -2.89 27.16 -1.04
CA PRO A 50 -4.33 27.28 -1.13
C PRO A 50 -4.89 26.40 -2.24
N ILE A 51 -5.96 25.67 -1.93
CA ILE A 51 -6.68 24.87 -2.91
C ILE A 51 -7.95 25.62 -3.30
N VAL A 52 -8.07 25.97 -4.58
CA VAL A 52 -9.27 26.63 -5.09
C VAL A 52 -10.38 25.61 -5.26
N LYS A 53 -11.45 25.74 -4.47
CA LYS A 53 -12.70 25.00 -4.73
C LYS A 53 -13.38 25.61 -5.94
N LYS A 54 -13.33 24.93 -7.08
CA LYS A 54 -14.20 25.31 -8.21
C LYS A 54 -15.62 24.93 -7.83
N SER A 55 -16.59 25.84 -8.04
CA SER A 55 -18.01 25.51 -7.93
C SER A 55 -18.34 24.47 -8.99
N HIS A 56 -18.66 23.26 -8.59
CA HIS A 56 -19.15 22.24 -9.52
C HIS A 56 -20.65 22.44 -9.75
N LYS A 57 -21.05 22.32 -11.00
CA LYS A 57 -22.45 22.10 -11.35
C LYS A 57 -22.89 20.76 -10.75
N SER A 58 -24.11 20.69 -10.24
CA SER A 58 -24.68 19.54 -9.54
C SER A 58 -24.40 18.19 -10.21
N GLY A 59 -23.69 17.32 -9.54
CA GLY A 59 -23.43 15.93 -9.87
C GLY A 59 -22.85 15.26 -8.63
N ASN A 60 -23.09 13.96 -8.47
CA ASN A 60 -22.50 13.19 -7.37
C ASN A 60 -20.98 13.27 -7.47
N LYS A 61 -20.33 13.43 -6.35
CA LYS A 61 -18.87 13.55 -6.27
C LYS A 61 -18.28 12.18 -6.05
N LYS A 62 -17.27 11.84 -6.84
CA LYS A 62 -16.59 10.56 -6.73
C LYS A 62 -15.51 10.59 -5.64
N LEU A 63 -15.41 9.50 -4.91
CA LEU A 63 -14.41 9.26 -3.88
C LEU A 63 -13.65 7.98 -4.21
N ILE A 64 -12.34 8.11 -4.43
CA ILE A 64 -11.45 6.97 -4.66
C ILE A 64 -10.46 6.92 -3.49
N ILE A 65 -10.34 5.77 -2.83
CA ILE A 65 -9.44 5.56 -1.71
C ILE A 65 -8.60 4.31 -1.92
N SER A 66 -7.29 4.48 -1.86
CA SER A 66 -6.32 3.40 -1.74
C SER A 66 -5.90 3.26 -0.28
N ILE A 67 -6.22 2.15 0.35
CA ILE A 67 -5.80 1.77 1.70
C ILE A 67 -4.56 0.89 1.56
N PHE A 68 -3.41 1.45 1.89
CA PHE A 68 -2.15 0.73 1.94
C PHE A 68 -1.85 0.32 3.38
N ILE A 69 -1.69 -0.99 3.62
CA ILE A 69 -1.40 -1.55 4.94
C ILE A 69 -0.02 -2.23 4.87
N ASP A 70 1.00 -1.57 5.43
CA ASP A 70 2.37 -2.07 5.45
C ASP A 70 2.46 -3.39 6.23
N GLY A 71 2.86 -4.45 5.53
CA GLY A 71 3.08 -5.75 6.11
C GLY A 71 1.83 -6.58 6.42
N LEU A 72 0.74 -6.45 5.65
CA LEU A 72 -0.45 -7.29 5.77
C LEU A 72 -0.22 -8.63 5.04
N ALA A 73 0.07 -9.69 5.79
CA ALA A 73 0.41 -11.01 5.26
C ALA A 73 -0.85 -11.85 4.96
N ALA A 74 -1.09 -12.21 3.70
CA ALA A 74 -2.22 -13.06 3.31
C ALA A 74 -2.15 -14.49 3.88
N GLU A 75 -0.96 -14.98 4.23
CA GLU A 75 -0.81 -16.27 4.92
C GLU A 75 -1.42 -16.27 6.32
N THR A 76 -1.36 -15.13 7.04
CA THR A 76 -2.01 -14.96 8.34
C THR A 76 -3.47 -14.56 8.19
N PHE A 77 -3.78 -13.67 7.25
CA PHE A 77 -5.12 -13.16 6.95
C PHE A 77 -5.66 -13.80 5.68
N ASN A 78 -5.62 -15.16 5.66
CA ASN A 78 -6.12 -15.95 4.55
C ASN A 78 -7.65 -15.95 4.48
N ARG A 79 -8.18 -16.37 3.34
CA ARG A 79 -9.64 -16.39 3.09
C ARG A 79 -10.46 -17.07 4.19
N LYS A 80 -9.93 -18.13 4.82
CA LYS A 80 -10.64 -18.90 5.81
C LYS A 80 -10.82 -18.14 7.13
N ASP A 81 -9.79 -17.41 7.53
CA ASP A 81 -9.71 -16.79 8.85
C ASP A 81 -10.02 -15.28 8.80
N PHE A 82 -10.07 -14.68 7.59
CA PHE A 82 -10.22 -13.25 7.39
C PHE A 82 -11.44 -12.64 8.08
N ASP A 83 -12.61 -13.31 7.93
CA ASP A 83 -13.86 -12.84 8.53
C ASP A 83 -13.80 -12.77 10.07
N SER A 84 -12.99 -13.61 10.71
CA SER A 84 -12.80 -13.59 12.15
C SER A 84 -11.72 -12.63 12.63
N LEU A 85 -10.76 -12.32 11.77
CA LEU A 85 -9.59 -11.50 12.10
C LEU A 85 -9.79 -10.02 11.76
N MET A 86 -10.50 -9.73 10.66
CA MET A 86 -10.84 -8.39 10.20
C MET A 86 -12.31 -8.29 9.76
N PRO A 87 -13.27 -8.50 10.68
CA PRO A 87 -14.69 -8.66 10.35
C PRO A 87 -15.30 -7.42 9.67
N ARG A 88 -14.93 -6.21 10.07
CA ARG A 88 -15.46 -4.99 9.47
C ARG A 88 -14.98 -4.77 8.05
N THR A 89 -13.71 -5.10 7.79
CA THR A 89 -13.15 -5.06 6.43
C THR A 89 -13.74 -6.16 5.56
N SER A 90 -13.92 -7.38 6.10
CA SER A 90 -14.54 -8.49 5.37
C SER A 90 -15.98 -8.15 4.96
N ASP A 91 -16.78 -7.65 5.91
CA ASP A 91 -18.16 -7.23 5.63
C ASP A 91 -18.22 -6.13 4.57
N TYR A 92 -17.39 -5.09 4.70
CA TYR A 92 -17.38 -3.98 3.76
C TYR A 92 -17.01 -4.37 2.34
N PHE A 93 -16.10 -5.34 2.16
CA PHE A 93 -15.66 -5.84 0.85
C PHE A 93 -16.43 -7.09 0.37
N SER A 94 -17.47 -7.55 1.08
CA SER A 94 -18.22 -8.75 0.74
C SER A 94 -18.86 -8.72 -0.65
N ASP A 95 -19.17 -7.54 -1.15
CA ASP A 95 -19.68 -7.27 -2.50
C ASP A 95 -18.61 -6.70 -3.46
N GLY A 96 -17.33 -6.81 -3.11
CA GLY A 96 -16.19 -6.39 -3.92
C GLY A 96 -15.44 -7.55 -4.58
N SER A 97 -14.35 -7.23 -5.27
CA SER A 97 -13.39 -8.22 -5.81
C SER A 97 -12.26 -8.41 -4.81
N MET A 98 -12.11 -9.63 -4.29
CA MET A 98 -11.13 -9.98 -3.26
C MET A 98 -10.15 -11.04 -3.77
N PHE A 99 -8.85 -10.72 -3.74
CA PHE A 99 -7.75 -11.62 -4.09
C PHE A 99 -6.94 -11.92 -2.84
N PHE A 100 -6.91 -13.20 -2.42
CA PHE A 100 -6.07 -13.68 -1.32
C PHE A 100 -4.78 -14.34 -1.81
N ASN A 101 -4.65 -14.52 -3.12
CA ASN A 101 -3.47 -15.10 -3.78
C ASN A 101 -2.65 -14.03 -4.49
N GLY A 102 -2.50 -12.88 -3.82
CA GLY A 102 -1.66 -11.79 -4.26
C GLY A 102 -0.20 -11.98 -3.81
N TYR A 103 0.74 -11.50 -4.61
CA TYR A 103 2.17 -11.60 -4.34
C TYR A 103 2.83 -10.23 -4.47
N ALA A 104 3.52 -9.81 -3.42
CA ALA A 104 4.40 -8.66 -3.48
C ALA A 104 5.60 -8.93 -4.39
N ASN A 105 5.99 -7.94 -5.15
CA ASN A 105 7.16 -8.07 -6.03
C ASN A 105 8.50 -7.98 -5.28
N SER A 106 8.45 -7.70 -3.97
CA SER A 106 9.59 -7.81 -3.08
C SER A 106 9.15 -8.09 -1.64
N ASN A 107 10.10 -8.44 -0.77
CA ASN A 107 9.86 -8.73 0.65
C ASN A 107 10.07 -7.53 1.58
N TRP A 108 10.18 -6.31 1.03
CA TRP A 108 10.33 -5.07 1.78
C TRP A 108 9.79 -3.84 1.04
N THR A 109 9.49 -2.78 1.80
CA THR A 109 8.72 -1.62 1.33
C THR A 109 9.34 -0.87 0.15
N MET A 110 10.68 -0.72 0.14
CA MET A 110 11.33 0.18 -0.81
C MET A 110 11.15 -0.22 -2.28
N PRO A 111 11.30 -1.49 -2.68
CA PRO A 111 11.01 -1.89 -4.06
C PRO A 111 9.52 -2.20 -4.31
N SER A 112 8.76 -2.68 -3.31
CA SER A 112 7.35 -3.05 -3.53
C SER A 112 6.44 -1.83 -3.79
N VAL A 113 6.66 -0.71 -3.08
CA VAL A 113 5.82 0.47 -3.27
C VAL A 113 5.95 1.09 -4.66
N PRO A 114 7.16 1.24 -5.26
CA PRO A 114 7.28 1.62 -6.67
C PRO A 114 6.53 0.68 -7.62
N SER A 115 6.56 -0.64 -7.37
CA SER A 115 5.79 -1.61 -8.16
C SER A 115 4.28 -1.31 -8.10
N ILE A 116 3.74 -1.04 -6.91
CA ILE A 116 2.33 -0.67 -6.71
C ILE A 116 1.98 0.64 -7.46
N PHE A 117 2.87 1.65 -7.40
CA PHE A 117 2.62 2.97 -7.97
C PHE A 117 2.80 3.04 -9.48
N SER A 118 3.73 2.26 -10.04
CA SER A 118 4.11 2.33 -11.46
C SER A 118 3.62 1.15 -12.30
N GLY A 119 3.28 0.03 -11.68
CA GLY A 119 2.98 -1.21 -12.40
C GLY A 119 4.22 -1.89 -12.99
N LEU A 120 5.43 -1.63 -12.46
CA LEU A 120 6.70 -2.15 -12.96
C LEU A 120 7.37 -3.09 -11.95
N TYR A 121 8.05 -4.14 -12.44
CA TYR A 121 8.93 -4.96 -11.62
C TYR A 121 10.13 -4.16 -11.10
N THR A 122 10.72 -4.60 -9.99
CA THR A 122 11.89 -3.96 -9.37
C THR A 122 13.04 -3.79 -10.36
N ILE A 123 13.30 -4.79 -11.18
CA ILE A 123 14.34 -4.75 -12.22
C ILE A 123 14.10 -3.66 -13.27
N ASN A 124 12.86 -3.25 -13.50
CA ASN A 124 12.47 -2.24 -14.48
C ASN A 124 12.39 -0.83 -13.89
N HIS A 125 11.82 -0.65 -12.68
CA HIS A 125 11.77 0.67 -12.03
C HIS A 125 13.07 1.05 -11.28
N LYS A 126 13.94 0.09 -10.94
CA LYS A 126 15.28 0.25 -10.35
C LYS A 126 15.34 0.98 -9.00
N VAL A 127 14.25 1.00 -8.23
CA VAL A 127 14.20 1.62 -6.89
C VAL A 127 14.35 0.53 -5.83
N TYR A 128 15.56 0.32 -5.32
CA TYR A 128 15.89 -0.75 -4.37
C TYR A 128 17.00 -0.39 -3.39
N ASN A 129 17.75 0.68 -3.63
CA ASN A 129 18.95 1.00 -2.86
C ASN A 129 18.63 1.96 -1.71
N SER A 130 18.69 1.47 -0.47
CA SER A 130 18.33 2.24 0.72
C SER A 130 19.35 3.32 1.10
N LYS A 131 20.56 3.27 0.56
CA LYS A 131 21.62 4.26 0.77
C LYS A 131 21.51 5.44 -0.19
N LEU A 132 20.75 5.30 -1.26
CA LEU A 132 20.53 6.32 -2.28
C LEU A 132 19.08 6.83 -2.23
N ILE A 133 18.90 8.08 -2.60
CA ILE A 133 17.58 8.62 -2.89
C ILE A 133 17.26 8.25 -4.33
N GLN A 134 16.53 7.17 -4.51
CA GLN A 134 16.08 6.71 -5.81
C GLN A 134 14.61 7.07 -5.99
N HIS A 135 14.24 7.42 -7.20
CA HIS A 135 12.87 7.76 -7.58
C HIS A 135 12.41 6.83 -8.70
N VAL A 136 11.13 6.56 -8.78
CA VAL A 136 10.53 6.07 -10.02
C VAL A 136 10.82 7.12 -11.09
N GLY A 137 11.39 6.70 -12.23
CA GLY A 137 11.85 7.60 -13.29
C GLY A 137 10.78 8.61 -13.72
N GLU A 138 11.20 9.74 -14.23
CA GLU A 138 10.27 10.79 -14.71
C GLU A 138 9.45 10.34 -15.92
N ASP A 139 9.96 9.36 -16.66
CA ASP A 139 9.34 8.81 -17.87
C ASP A 139 8.11 7.92 -17.56
N TYR A 140 7.93 7.51 -16.30
CA TYR A 140 6.79 6.69 -15.89
C TYR A 140 5.70 7.51 -15.23
N THR A 141 4.45 7.32 -15.70
CA THR A 141 3.26 7.87 -15.04
C THR A 141 2.92 7.01 -13.83
N ILE A 142 2.91 7.60 -12.65
CA ILE A 142 2.55 6.90 -11.41
C ILE A 142 1.07 7.09 -11.06
N LEU A 143 0.56 6.21 -10.22
CA LEU A 143 -0.84 6.10 -9.82
C LEU A 143 -1.54 7.44 -9.52
N SER A 144 -0.92 8.31 -8.74
CA SER A 144 -1.46 9.62 -8.36
C SER A 144 -1.63 10.58 -9.53
N GLU A 145 -0.80 10.46 -10.56
CA GLU A 145 -0.85 11.33 -11.75
C GLU A 145 -2.04 11.00 -12.64
N TYR A 146 -2.44 9.73 -12.74
CA TYR A 146 -3.65 9.34 -13.46
C TYR A 146 -4.88 10.05 -12.89
N PHE A 147 -5.09 9.99 -11.57
CA PHE A 147 -6.23 10.67 -10.93
C PHE A 147 -6.15 12.18 -11.02
N LYS A 148 -4.95 12.76 -10.90
CA LYS A 148 -4.75 14.19 -11.09
C LYS A 148 -5.12 14.64 -12.51
N LYS A 149 -4.73 13.86 -13.54
CA LYS A 149 -5.09 14.11 -14.95
C LYS A 149 -6.61 14.13 -15.14
N HIS A 150 -7.35 13.30 -14.42
CA HIS A 150 -8.82 13.27 -14.41
C HIS A 150 -9.46 14.36 -13.53
N GLY A 151 -8.68 15.28 -12.98
CA GLY A 151 -9.18 16.43 -12.22
C GLY A 151 -9.56 16.15 -10.78
N TYR A 152 -9.21 14.97 -10.25
CA TYR A 152 -9.35 14.66 -8.83
C TYR A 152 -8.45 15.55 -7.99
N LEU A 153 -8.93 15.95 -6.83
CA LEU A 153 -8.06 16.46 -5.78
C LEU A 153 -7.34 15.28 -5.14
N THR A 154 -6.04 15.22 -5.32
CA THR A 154 -5.22 14.09 -4.88
C THR A 154 -4.58 14.38 -3.53
N CYS A 155 -4.76 13.48 -2.56
CA CYS A 155 -4.23 13.62 -1.21
C CYS A 155 -3.51 12.34 -0.77
N GLN A 156 -2.28 12.51 -0.30
CA GLN A 156 -1.53 11.46 0.38
C GLN A 156 -1.55 11.72 1.89
N ILE A 157 -1.93 10.71 2.68
CA ILE A 157 -1.79 10.70 4.14
C ILE A 157 -0.83 9.57 4.48
N ASP A 158 0.40 9.92 4.85
CA ASP A 158 1.49 8.95 4.97
C ASP A 158 2.26 9.11 6.28
N ASN A 159 2.77 8.00 6.77
CA ASN A 159 3.50 7.90 8.03
C ASN A 159 4.87 7.19 7.88
N VAL A 160 5.26 6.83 6.66
CA VAL A 160 6.50 6.09 6.36
C VAL A 160 7.52 7.00 5.69
N MET A 161 8.74 7.01 6.21
CA MET A 161 9.83 7.81 5.64
C MET A 161 10.15 7.40 4.19
N ARG A 162 10.17 6.10 3.89
CA ARG A 162 10.53 5.55 2.57
C ARG A 162 9.49 5.79 1.47
N LYS A 163 8.29 6.23 1.84
CA LYS A 163 7.21 6.65 0.94
C LYS A 163 6.93 8.15 1.07
N GLY A 164 7.77 8.85 1.79
CA GLY A 164 7.62 10.26 2.05
C GLY A 164 8.11 11.16 0.91
N PRO A 165 8.04 12.47 1.13
CA PRO A 165 8.43 13.47 0.14
C PRO A 165 9.83 13.31 -0.43
N MET A 166 10.79 12.84 0.36
CA MET A 166 12.18 12.73 -0.06
C MET A 166 12.43 11.64 -1.13
N PHE A 167 11.50 10.69 -1.29
CA PHE A 167 11.56 9.64 -2.33
C PHE A 167 10.63 9.93 -3.52
N ASN A 168 10.20 11.17 -3.68
CA ASN A 168 9.34 11.67 -4.76
C ASN A 168 7.92 11.07 -4.83
N TYR A 169 7.46 10.35 -3.80
CA TYR A 169 6.09 9.84 -3.75
C TYR A 169 5.03 10.93 -3.55
N VAL A 170 5.43 12.19 -3.58
CA VAL A 170 4.54 13.36 -3.65
C VAL A 170 4.13 13.72 -5.07
N LYS A 171 4.80 13.15 -6.09
CA LYS A 171 4.47 13.36 -7.51
C LYS A 171 3.00 13.03 -7.77
N GLY A 172 2.30 13.90 -8.44
CA GLY A 172 0.86 13.75 -8.71
C GLY A 172 -0.08 14.06 -7.55
N PHE A 173 0.39 14.25 -6.32
CA PHE A 173 -0.45 14.68 -5.21
C PHE A 173 -0.53 16.21 -5.08
N ASP A 174 -1.76 16.73 -4.90
CA ASP A 174 -2.00 18.14 -4.59
C ASP A 174 -1.71 18.44 -3.12
N ARG A 175 -1.84 17.43 -2.25
CA ARG A 175 -1.59 17.51 -0.82
C ARG A 175 -0.90 16.26 -0.30
N THR A 176 0.08 16.47 0.57
CA THR A 176 0.71 15.39 1.35
C THR A 176 0.66 15.76 2.82
N LEU A 177 -0.03 14.95 3.62
CA LEU A 177 -0.06 15.04 5.06
C LEU A 177 0.89 13.97 5.61
N TYR A 178 2.12 14.37 5.88
CA TYR A 178 3.14 13.47 6.38
C TYR A 178 3.43 13.72 7.86
N LYS A 179 3.31 12.66 8.66
CA LYS A 179 3.75 12.65 10.05
C LYS A 179 4.29 11.26 10.39
N ARG A 180 5.56 11.18 10.72
CA ARG A 180 6.17 9.89 11.13
C ARG A 180 5.39 9.26 12.28
N ASN A 181 5.13 7.95 12.19
CA ASN A 181 4.44 7.16 13.20
C ASN A 181 3.00 7.65 13.51
N MET A 182 2.26 8.16 12.49
CA MET A 182 0.80 8.30 12.64
C MET A 182 0.19 6.94 12.93
N THR A 183 -0.68 6.88 13.92
CA THR A 183 -1.50 5.71 14.23
C THR A 183 -2.67 5.61 13.26
N CYS A 184 -3.29 4.43 13.14
CA CYS A 184 -4.53 4.25 12.34
C CYS A 184 -5.62 5.26 12.71
N LYS A 185 -5.78 5.57 14.01
CA LYS A 185 -6.68 6.63 14.47
C LYS A 185 -6.39 7.98 13.82
N GLU A 186 -5.11 8.38 13.77
CA GLU A 186 -4.73 9.68 13.19
C GLU A 186 -4.90 9.69 11.67
N VAL A 187 -4.57 8.57 10.99
CA VAL A 187 -4.76 8.45 9.54
C VAL A 187 -6.24 8.57 9.19
N VAL A 188 -7.12 7.81 9.86
CA VAL A 188 -8.58 7.85 9.64
C VAL A 188 -9.14 9.23 9.97
N THR A 189 -8.72 9.85 11.08
CA THR A 189 -9.17 11.22 11.44
C THR A 189 -8.80 12.21 10.34
N ASN A 190 -7.54 12.20 9.86
CA ASN A 190 -7.10 13.12 8.81
C ASN A 190 -7.81 12.85 7.46
N ALA A 191 -8.12 11.58 7.16
CA ALA A 191 -8.89 11.22 5.96
C ALA A 191 -10.31 11.81 6.02
N ILE A 192 -11.04 11.61 7.11
CA ILE A 192 -12.39 12.13 7.32
C ILE A 192 -12.40 13.67 7.28
N GLU A 193 -11.43 14.32 7.93
CA GLU A 193 -11.30 15.79 7.89
C GLU A 193 -11.04 16.29 6.46
N HIS A 194 -10.17 15.60 5.69
CA HIS A 194 -9.90 15.97 4.30
C HIS A 194 -11.17 15.80 3.43
N ILE A 195 -11.82 14.64 3.49
CA ILE A 195 -13.03 14.34 2.72
C ILE A 195 -14.11 15.36 3.03
N THR A 196 -14.32 15.67 4.31
CA THR A 196 -15.30 16.69 4.75
C THR A 196 -14.95 18.08 4.22
N ALA A 197 -13.69 18.49 4.33
CA ALA A 197 -13.24 19.81 3.87
C ALA A 197 -13.37 19.99 2.35
N PHE A 198 -13.24 18.90 1.59
CA PHE A 198 -13.26 18.93 0.13
C PHE A 198 -14.41 18.12 -0.49
N SER A 199 -15.49 17.92 0.25
CA SER A 199 -16.69 17.17 -0.18
C SER A 199 -17.34 17.68 -1.48
N GLY A 200 -17.04 18.92 -1.90
CA GLY A 200 -17.50 19.48 -3.17
C GLY A 200 -16.63 19.13 -4.39
N ARG A 201 -15.69 18.21 -4.29
CA ARG A 201 -14.78 17.78 -5.38
C ARG A 201 -14.70 16.27 -5.46
N ASP A 202 -14.31 15.78 -6.65
CA ASP A 202 -13.84 14.41 -6.78
C ASP A 202 -12.51 14.31 -6.04
N ASN A 203 -12.35 13.27 -5.20
CA ASN A 203 -11.18 13.10 -4.36
C ASN A 203 -10.53 11.75 -4.60
N TYR A 204 -9.21 11.73 -4.70
CA TYR A 204 -8.39 10.54 -4.60
C TYR A 204 -7.52 10.62 -3.35
N LEU A 205 -7.61 9.62 -2.48
CA LEU A 205 -6.80 9.52 -1.26
C LEU A 205 -5.93 8.26 -1.28
N TRP A 206 -4.64 8.43 -1.00
CA TRP A 206 -3.75 7.36 -0.59
C TRP A 206 -3.58 7.41 0.92
N LEU A 207 -4.02 6.34 1.61
CA LEU A 207 -3.96 6.22 3.07
C LEU A 207 -2.96 5.14 3.46
N SER A 208 -1.93 5.49 4.23
CA SER A 208 -0.85 4.60 4.63
C SER A 208 -0.94 4.22 6.09
N PHE A 209 -1.03 2.92 6.38
CA PHE A 209 -1.14 2.35 7.72
C PHE A 209 0.10 1.53 8.07
N MET A 210 0.81 1.94 9.14
CA MET A 210 2.03 1.28 9.66
C MET A 210 1.75 0.42 10.89
N ASP A 211 0.50 0.25 11.25
CA ASP A 211 0.12 -0.39 12.51
C ASP A 211 0.57 -1.86 12.58
N LEU A 212 0.75 -2.50 11.42
CA LEU A 212 1.25 -3.87 11.33
C LEU A 212 2.78 -3.96 11.14
N HIS A 213 3.43 -2.86 10.75
CA HIS A 213 4.88 -2.86 10.51
C HIS A 213 5.69 -2.75 11.79
N HIS A 214 5.34 -1.82 12.68
CA HIS A 214 6.08 -1.55 13.91
C HIS A 214 5.29 -1.98 15.14
N ASP A 215 6.04 -2.35 16.18
CA ASP A 215 5.51 -2.34 17.53
C ASP A 215 5.28 -0.89 17.97
N LEU A 216 4.20 -0.30 17.50
CA LEU A 216 3.73 0.97 18.04
C LEU A 216 3.35 0.70 19.50
N SER A 217 4.24 1.10 20.40
CA SER A 217 3.97 1.05 21.83
C SER A 217 2.79 1.97 22.14
N GLY A 218 1.66 1.40 22.41
CA GLY A 218 0.46 2.14 22.78
C GLY A 218 -0.62 1.20 23.27
N ILE A 219 -1.15 1.49 24.43
CA ILE A 219 -2.37 0.85 24.91
C ILE A 219 -3.52 1.37 24.03
N PRO A 220 -4.35 0.51 23.43
CA PRO A 220 -5.54 0.94 22.73
C PRO A 220 -6.41 1.82 23.63
N ASN A 221 -7.17 2.71 23.01
CA ASN A 221 -8.15 3.47 23.79
C ASN A 221 -9.20 2.52 24.41
N ILE A 222 -9.90 3.02 25.41
CA ILE A 222 -10.85 2.20 26.19
C ILE A 222 -11.93 1.56 25.32
N SER A 223 -12.40 2.23 24.28
CA SER A 223 -13.40 1.69 23.35
C SER A 223 -12.87 0.46 22.62
N THR A 224 -11.65 0.55 22.09
CA THR A 224 -10.98 -0.57 21.44
C THR A 224 -10.76 -1.75 22.39
N GLN A 225 -10.38 -1.47 23.65
CA GLN A 225 -10.19 -2.51 24.66
C GLN A 225 -11.49 -3.25 24.97
N VAL A 226 -12.62 -2.51 25.07
CA VAL A 226 -13.94 -3.09 25.31
C VAL A 226 -14.38 -3.96 24.12
N ASP A 227 -14.29 -3.40 22.90
CA ASP A 227 -14.71 -4.11 21.68
C ASP A 227 -13.90 -5.40 21.41
N MET A 228 -12.62 -5.38 21.78
CA MET A 228 -11.71 -6.51 21.52
C MET A 228 -11.49 -7.42 22.75
N THR A 229 -12.07 -7.10 23.89
CA THR A 229 -11.82 -7.79 25.15
C THR A 229 -10.30 -7.90 25.49
N LEU A 230 -9.54 -6.86 25.19
CA LEU A 230 -8.09 -6.82 25.39
C LEU A 230 -7.73 -6.19 26.74
N SER A 231 -6.61 -6.62 27.27
CA SER A 231 -5.98 -6.00 28.42
C SER A 231 -4.79 -5.12 28.03
N ALA A 232 -4.39 -4.21 28.91
CA ALA A 232 -3.17 -3.42 28.72
C ALA A 232 -1.92 -4.31 28.58
N HIS A 233 -1.94 -5.50 29.13
CA HIS A 233 -0.84 -6.46 29.06
C HIS A 233 -0.61 -6.98 27.64
N ASP A 234 -1.66 -7.11 26.82
CA ASP A 234 -1.57 -7.60 25.44
C ASP A 234 -0.79 -6.65 24.52
N PHE A 235 -0.59 -5.40 24.93
CA PHE A 235 0.12 -4.36 24.21
C PHE A 235 1.46 -3.95 24.82
N THR A 236 1.99 -4.72 25.76
CA THR A 236 3.32 -4.43 26.31
C THR A 236 4.39 -4.51 25.23
N SER A 237 5.31 -3.55 25.24
CA SER A 237 6.36 -3.42 24.23
C SER A 237 7.26 -4.68 24.21
N VAL A 238 7.38 -5.26 23.03
CA VAL A 238 8.42 -6.25 22.72
C VAL A 238 9.40 -5.60 21.77
N LYS A 239 10.68 -5.90 21.91
CA LYS A 239 11.69 -5.41 20.95
C LYS A 239 11.27 -5.79 19.54
N THR A 240 11.20 -4.78 18.67
CA THR A 240 10.88 -4.96 17.25
C THR A 240 11.85 -5.97 16.66
N LYS A 241 11.32 -7.05 16.07
CA LYS A 241 12.15 -7.99 15.32
C LYS A 241 12.27 -7.53 13.87
N MET A 242 13.46 -7.77 13.30
CA MET A 242 13.73 -7.49 11.88
C MET A 242 12.71 -8.22 10.97
N PRO A 243 12.40 -7.69 9.79
CA PRO A 243 11.49 -8.32 8.83
C PRO A 243 11.81 -9.78 8.51
N PHE A 244 13.09 -10.14 8.60
CA PHE A 244 13.60 -11.50 8.36
C PHE A 244 13.69 -12.36 9.62
N ALA A 245 13.08 -11.95 10.73
CA ALA A 245 13.09 -12.74 11.95
C ALA A 245 12.47 -14.12 11.74
N ALA A 246 13.00 -15.12 12.45
CA ALA A 246 12.41 -16.46 12.49
C ALA A 246 11.00 -16.42 13.13
N TYR A 247 10.21 -17.46 12.85
CA TYR A 247 8.88 -17.65 13.43
C TYR A 247 8.87 -17.38 14.95
N ASP A 248 7.89 -16.61 15.37
CA ASP A 248 7.67 -16.28 16.77
C ASP A 248 6.18 -16.17 17.06
N LYS A 249 5.66 -17.13 17.84
CA LYS A 249 4.24 -17.21 18.14
C LYS A 249 3.72 -15.96 18.87
N ALA A 250 4.45 -15.46 19.86
CA ALA A 250 4.00 -14.30 20.64
C ALA A 250 3.96 -13.01 19.79
N HIS A 251 4.91 -12.85 18.85
CA HIS A 251 4.85 -11.75 17.89
C HIS A 251 3.69 -11.89 16.91
N THR A 252 3.42 -13.11 16.44
CA THR A 252 2.29 -13.39 15.54
C THR A 252 0.95 -13.08 16.22
N GLU A 253 0.76 -13.48 17.48
CA GLU A 253 -0.44 -13.17 18.25
C GLU A 253 -0.64 -11.65 18.41
N ARG A 254 0.43 -10.89 18.69
CA ARG A 254 0.36 -9.43 18.77
C ARG A 254 0.10 -8.77 17.42
N TYR A 255 0.66 -9.30 16.36
CA TYR A 255 0.41 -8.85 15.01
C TYR A 255 -1.09 -8.98 14.66
N ILE A 256 -1.72 -10.09 15.02
CA ILE A 256 -3.17 -10.32 14.87
C ILE A 256 -3.97 -9.30 15.69
N LEU A 257 -3.60 -9.07 16.96
CA LEU A 257 -4.28 -8.07 17.80
C LEU A 257 -4.22 -6.67 17.21
N ARG A 258 -3.09 -6.29 16.59
CA ARG A 258 -2.94 -5.00 15.89
C ARG A 258 -3.82 -4.89 14.66
N ALA A 259 -3.96 -5.97 13.90
CA ALA A 259 -4.85 -6.00 12.76
C ALA A 259 -6.31 -5.84 13.20
N LYS A 260 -6.74 -6.48 14.29
CA LYS A 260 -8.06 -6.27 14.89
C LYS A 260 -8.28 -4.81 15.31
N ASN A 261 -7.28 -4.18 15.93
CA ASN A 261 -7.33 -2.75 16.26
C ASN A 261 -7.44 -1.87 15.00
N LEU A 262 -6.66 -2.17 13.97
CA LEU A 262 -6.72 -1.46 12.68
C LEU A 262 -8.11 -1.61 12.05
N ASP A 263 -8.68 -2.80 12.05
CA ASP A 263 -10.00 -3.10 11.48
C ASP A 263 -11.12 -2.28 12.12
N ILE A 264 -11.07 -2.03 13.44
CA ILE A 264 -12.02 -1.15 14.13
C ILE A 264 -11.96 0.28 13.55
N TYR A 265 -10.76 0.84 13.35
CA TYR A 265 -10.62 2.19 12.79
C TYR A 265 -10.96 2.24 11.30
N LEU A 266 -10.66 1.20 10.53
CA LEU A 266 -11.12 1.07 9.15
C LEU A 266 -12.64 1.01 9.09
N GLY A 267 -13.29 0.27 9.99
CA GLY A 267 -14.74 0.24 10.11
C GLY A 267 -15.36 1.61 10.31
N LEU A 268 -14.76 2.48 11.17
CA LEU A 268 -15.22 3.85 11.32
C LEU A 268 -15.08 4.68 10.02
N LEU A 269 -14.04 4.43 9.24
CA LEU A 269 -13.88 5.07 7.92
C LEU A 269 -14.95 4.57 6.94
N TYR A 270 -15.22 3.26 6.91
CA TYR A 270 -16.24 2.66 6.05
C TYR A 270 -17.63 3.20 6.39
N ASP A 271 -18.00 3.24 7.68
CA ASP A 271 -19.26 3.81 8.13
C ASP A 271 -19.41 5.27 7.70
N PHE A 272 -18.35 6.07 7.85
CA PHE A 272 -18.36 7.48 7.41
C PHE A 272 -18.57 7.60 5.91
N ILE A 273 -17.85 6.80 5.10
CA ILE A 273 -17.93 6.82 3.63
C ILE A 273 -19.33 6.43 3.17
N SER A 274 -19.86 5.32 3.68
CA SER A 274 -21.21 4.81 3.31
C SER A 274 -22.34 5.76 3.70
N ASN A 275 -22.14 6.56 4.76
CA ASN A 275 -23.10 7.60 5.13
C ASN A 275 -22.98 8.89 4.29
N ALA A 276 -21.83 9.14 3.67
CA ALA A 276 -21.54 10.39 2.98
C ALA A 276 -21.65 10.33 1.46
N TYR A 277 -21.59 9.14 0.86
CA TYR A 277 -21.56 8.91 -0.58
C TYR A 277 -22.47 7.75 -0.99
N ASP A 278 -23.01 7.81 -2.21
CA ASP A 278 -23.68 6.66 -2.82
C ASP A 278 -22.64 5.61 -3.27
N ASP A 279 -22.93 4.33 -3.17
CA ASP A 279 -22.00 3.22 -3.52
C ASP A 279 -21.42 3.34 -4.93
N LYS A 280 -22.22 3.80 -5.90
CA LYS A 280 -21.79 4.02 -7.29
C LYS A 280 -20.71 5.10 -7.45
N ASP A 281 -20.55 5.98 -6.45
CA ASP A 281 -19.61 7.09 -6.44
C ASP A 281 -18.35 6.79 -5.61
N ILE A 282 -18.27 5.57 -5.06
CA ILE A 282 -17.16 5.09 -4.24
C ILE A 282 -16.31 4.09 -5.02
N VAL A 283 -15.00 4.26 -4.96
CA VAL A 283 -14.01 3.23 -5.27
C VAL A 283 -13.08 3.12 -4.08
N ILE A 284 -12.96 1.94 -3.51
CA ILE A 284 -12.06 1.70 -2.40
C ILE A 284 -11.26 0.43 -2.65
N SER A 285 -9.98 0.47 -2.29
CA SER A 285 -9.08 -0.66 -2.47
C SER A 285 -8.17 -0.85 -1.27
N ILE A 286 -7.73 -2.09 -1.07
CA ILE A 286 -6.69 -2.46 -0.10
C ILE A 286 -5.53 -3.11 -0.85
N CYS A 287 -4.30 -2.71 -0.49
CA CYS A 287 -3.05 -3.35 -0.91
C CYS A 287 -2.04 -3.37 0.22
N SER A 288 -1.02 -4.19 0.06
CA SER A 288 0.11 -4.29 0.98
C SER A 288 1.39 -4.51 0.20
N ASP A 289 2.53 -4.19 0.78
CA ASP A 289 3.85 -4.26 0.13
C ASP A 289 4.62 -5.56 0.42
N HIS A 290 4.33 -6.25 1.50
CA HIS A 290 4.92 -7.53 1.90
C HIS A 290 4.21 -8.13 3.12
N GLY A 291 4.54 -9.38 3.44
CA GLY A 291 4.13 -10.03 4.68
C GLY A 291 5.14 -9.88 5.82
N LYS A 292 5.19 -10.85 6.74
CA LYS A 292 6.04 -10.81 7.95
C LYS A 292 6.83 -12.09 8.17
N GLY A 293 8.15 -11.97 8.38
CA GLY A 293 9.03 -13.12 8.57
C GLY A 293 8.69 -14.00 9.78
N TYR A 294 8.26 -13.41 10.89
CA TYR A 294 7.97 -14.14 12.12
C TYR A 294 6.61 -14.87 12.13
N THR A 295 5.79 -14.71 11.09
CA THR A 295 4.48 -15.37 10.98
C THR A 295 4.56 -16.79 10.41
N GLY A 296 5.65 -17.14 9.72
CA GLY A 296 5.84 -18.44 9.09
C GLY A 296 7.15 -19.12 9.44
N LYS A 297 7.24 -20.44 9.21
CA LYS A 297 8.39 -21.28 9.57
C LYS A 297 9.37 -21.50 8.42
N ASN A 298 8.96 -21.27 7.17
CA ASN A 298 9.81 -21.42 6.01
C ASN A 298 10.96 -20.41 6.07
N LYS A 299 12.20 -20.85 5.86
CA LYS A 299 13.41 -20.04 6.01
C LYS A 299 13.82 -19.32 4.73
N GLU A 300 13.19 -19.62 3.60
CA GLU A 300 13.48 -18.94 2.34
C GLU A 300 13.23 -17.44 2.46
N ARG A 301 14.11 -16.63 1.88
CA ARG A 301 14.03 -15.16 1.98
C ARG A 301 12.73 -14.62 1.36
N LEU A 302 12.27 -15.27 0.32
CA LEU A 302 11.04 -14.97 -0.40
C LEU A 302 9.94 -16.03 -0.12
N ALA A 303 9.89 -16.59 1.10
CA ALA A 303 8.83 -17.50 1.50
C ALA A 303 7.45 -16.81 1.47
N GLU A 304 6.38 -17.54 1.18
CA GLU A 304 5.05 -16.98 0.96
C GLU A 304 4.55 -16.09 2.12
N HIS A 305 4.80 -16.46 3.37
CA HIS A 305 4.42 -15.62 4.52
C HIS A 305 5.12 -14.24 4.54
N ARG A 306 6.17 -14.05 3.75
CA ARG A 306 6.91 -12.78 3.62
C ARG A 306 6.44 -11.94 2.43
N ILE A 307 5.85 -12.59 1.41
CA ILE A 307 5.52 -11.91 0.14
C ILE A 307 4.07 -12.06 -0.28
N LYS A 308 3.31 -12.98 0.31
CA LYS A 308 1.92 -13.14 -0.05
C LYS A 308 1.06 -12.09 0.65
N VAL A 309 0.32 -11.31 -0.14
CA VAL A 309 -0.44 -10.14 0.29
C VAL A 309 -1.86 -10.18 -0.27
N PRO A 310 -2.87 -9.67 0.45
CA PRO A 310 -4.21 -9.54 -0.12
C PRO A 310 -4.31 -8.29 -0.99
N MET A 311 -5.22 -8.34 -1.97
CA MET A 311 -5.54 -7.21 -2.82
C MET A 311 -7.05 -7.16 -3.03
N PHE A 312 -7.71 -6.09 -2.60
CA PHE A 312 -9.17 -5.97 -2.62
C PHE A 312 -9.62 -4.70 -3.33
N PHE A 313 -10.75 -4.78 -4.03
CA PHE A 313 -11.38 -3.65 -4.70
C PHE A 313 -12.90 -3.71 -4.51
N LYS A 314 -13.49 -2.57 -4.15
CA LYS A 314 -14.94 -2.38 -4.15
C LYS A 314 -15.27 -1.20 -5.03
N SER A 315 -16.10 -1.43 -6.05
CA SER A 315 -16.47 -0.43 -7.04
C SER A 315 -17.66 -0.91 -7.89
N SER A 316 -18.47 0.01 -8.38
CA SER A 316 -19.52 -0.29 -9.36
C SER A 316 -19.01 -0.57 -10.80
N TYR A 317 -17.71 -0.45 -11.05
CA TYR A 317 -17.09 -0.71 -12.36
C TYR A 317 -16.55 -2.14 -12.52
N VAL A 318 -16.57 -2.93 -11.46
CA VAL A 318 -16.09 -4.32 -11.46
C VAL A 318 -17.07 -5.21 -10.70
N ASP A 319 -17.21 -6.44 -11.19
CA ASP A 319 -18.10 -7.41 -10.56
C ASP A 319 -17.52 -7.91 -9.23
N SER A 320 -18.42 -8.24 -8.30
CA SER A 320 -18.05 -8.89 -7.05
C SER A 320 -17.51 -10.30 -7.29
N SER A 321 -16.35 -10.60 -6.73
CA SER A 321 -15.73 -11.91 -6.81
C SER A 321 -14.77 -12.18 -5.67
N VAL A 322 -14.68 -13.43 -5.22
CA VAL A 322 -13.57 -13.90 -4.39
C VAL A 322 -12.76 -14.86 -5.23
N SER A 323 -11.58 -14.41 -5.65
CA SER A 323 -10.78 -15.10 -6.65
C SER A 323 -9.48 -15.67 -6.06
N ASP A 324 -9.13 -16.89 -6.48
CA ASP A 324 -7.84 -17.53 -6.21
C ASP A 324 -6.82 -17.26 -7.35
N GLU A 325 -7.16 -16.36 -8.28
CA GLU A 325 -6.25 -15.91 -9.35
C GLU A 325 -4.97 -15.32 -8.74
N ILE A 326 -3.84 -15.65 -9.34
CA ILE A 326 -2.55 -15.04 -8.98
C ILE A 326 -2.55 -13.58 -9.47
N VAL A 327 -2.36 -12.66 -8.52
CA VAL A 327 -2.13 -11.23 -8.79
C VAL A 327 -0.83 -10.78 -8.13
N GLU A 328 -0.25 -9.69 -8.62
CA GLU A 328 1.01 -9.15 -8.11
C GLU A 328 0.86 -7.65 -7.81
N ASP A 329 1.77 -7.07 -7.01
CA ASP A 329 1.77 -5.63 -6.72
C ASP A 329 1.75 -4.77 -7.98
N ILE A 330 2.44 -5.19 -9.05
CA ILE A 330 2.41 -4.51 -10.35
C ILE A 330 1.02 -4.48 -10.99
N ASP A 331 0.12 -5.39 -10.63
CA ASP A 331 -1.25 -5.45 -11.14
C ASP A 331 -2.17 -4.44 -10.44
N TYR A 332 -1.73 -3.88 -9.30
CA TYR A 332 -2.55 -2.94 -8.51
C TYR A 332 -2.91 -1.66 -9.28
N LEU A 333 -1.94 -1.03 -9.96
CA LEU A 333 -2.18 0.16 -10.77
C LEU A 333 -3.25 -0.08 -11.84
N PRO A 334 -3.11 -1.06 -12.76
CA PRO A 334 -4.12 -1.29 -13.79
C PRO A 334 -5.46 -1.78 -13.22
N ALA A 335 -5.47 -2.55 -12.12
CA ALA A 335 -6.69 -2.98 -11.45
C ALA A 335 -7.46 -1.81 -10.83
N LEU A 336 -6.78 -0.87 -10.17
CA LEU A 336 -7.43 0.31 -9.59
C LEU A 336 -7.95 1.25 -10.68
N LEU A 337 -7.23 1.43 -11.78
CA LEU A 337 -7.72 2.22 -12.92
C LEU A 337 -8.95 1.58 -13.53
N LYS A 338 -8.99 0.24 -13.67
CA LYS A 338 -10.18 -0.51 -14.09
C LYS A 338 -11.35 -0.30 -13.12
N ALA A 339 -11.12 -0.46 -11.83
CA ALA A 339 -12.12 -0.23 -10.80
C ALA A 339 -12.61 1.23 -10.74
N SER A 340 -11.87 2.16 -11.33
CA SER A 340 -12.23 3.59 -11.41
C SER A 340 -12.86 3.99 -12.75
N GLY A 341 -12.94 3.07 -13.71
CA GLY A 341 -13.43 3.33 -15.08
C GLY A 341 -12.44 4.09 -15.96
N PHE A 342 -11.12 3.96 -15.69
CA PHE A 342 -10.03 4.64 -16.39
C PHE A 342 -9.07 3.67 -17.10
N GLU A 343 -9.47 2.43 -17.33
CA GLU A 343 -8.64 1.41 -17.98
C GLU A 343 -8.14 1.78 -19.38
N ASN A 344 -8.85 2.66 -20.08
CA ASN A 344 -8.46 3.14 -21.41
C ASN A 344 -7.27 4.11 -21.40
N ASP A 345 -6.88 4.62 -20.25
CA ASP A 345 -5.70 5.49 -20.11
C ASP A 345 -4.38 4.70 -19.91
N ILE A 346 -4.48 3.38 -19.77
CA ILE A 346 -3.32 2.53 -19.51
C ILE A 346 -2.58 2.27 -20.82
N ASP A 347 -1.31 2.66 -20.86
CA ASP A 347 -0.39 2.16 -21.90
C ASP A 347 0.31 0.89 -21.39
N PHE A 348 -0.20 -0.27 -21.80
CA PHE A 348 0.36 -1.56 -21.41
C PHE A 348 1.77 -1.83 -21.98
N ASN A 349 2.29 -1.01 -22.88
CA ASN A 349 3.70 -1.08 -23.28
C ASN A 349 4.62 -0.47 -22.24
N MET A 350 4.11 0.41 -21.39
CA MET A 350 4.88 1.14 -20.38
C MET A 350 4.84 0.48 -18.99
N ILE A 351 3.98 -0.50 -18.76
CA ILE A 351 3.85 -1.21 -17.48
C ILE A 351 4.01 -2.73 -17.66
N ASP A 352 4.37 -3.44 -16.59
CA ASP A 352 4.46 -4.91 -16.55
C ASP A 352 3.17 -5.54 -16.00
N GLY A 353 2.40 -4.74 -15.25
CA GLY A 353 1.15 -5.14 -14.65
C GLY A 353 0.01 -5.29 -15.65
N ARG A 354 -1.03 -6.00 -15.26
CA ARG A 354 -2.23 -6.24 -16.06
C ARG A 354 -3.51 -6.10 -15.23
N ILE A 355 -4.64 -5.93 -15.89
CA ILE A 355 -5.94 -6.06 -15.24
C ILE A 355 -6.17 -7.54 -14.92
N PRO A 356 -6.48 -7.92 -13.66
CA PRO A 356 -6.82 -9.30 -13.30
C PRO A 356 -8.00 -9.83 -14.13
N HIS A 357 -7.95 -11.12 -14.49
CA HIS A 357 -9.02 -11.74 -15.28
C HIS A 357 -10.38 -11.68 -14.57
N ALA A 358 -10.39 -11.89 -13.26
CA ALA A 358 -11.59 -11.77 -12.44
C ALA A 358 -12.19 -10.34 -12.40
N MET A 359 -11.44 -9.32 -12.84
CA MET A 359 -11.89 -7.93 -13.01
C MET A 359 -12.11 -7.55 -14.48
N GLY A 360 -12.20 -8.53 -15.38
CA GLY A 360 -12.42 -8.32 -16.82
C GLY A 360 -11.15 -8.20 -17.66
N GLY A 361 -9.99 -8.59 -17.12
CA GLY A 361 -8.75 -8.73 -17.89
C GLY A 361 -8.80 -9.87 -18.89
N VAL A 362 -7.91 -9.83 -19.89
CA VAL A 362 -7.93 -10.74 -21.03
C VAL A 362 -7.45 -12.16 -20.68
N THR A 363 -6.46 -12.26 -19.80
CA THR A 363 -5.80 -13.54 -19.46
C THR A 363 -5.60 -13.71 -17.97
N GLU A 364 -5.78 -14.93 -17.48
CA GLU A 364 -5.44 -15.31 -16.12
C GLU A 364 -3.92 -15.48 -15.98
N LYS A 365 -3.33 -14.93 -14.91
CA LYS A 365 -1.90 -15.08 -14.60
C LYS A 365 -1.66 -16.44 -13.93
N LYS A 366 -0.63 -17.12 -14.37
CA LYS A 366 -0.26 -18.45 -13.84
C LYS A 366 0.95 -18.45 -12.92
N PHE A 367 1.66 -17.32 -12.89
CA PHE A 367 2.90 -17.16 -12.14
C PHE A 367 2.98 -15.75 -11.55
N ALA A 368 3.61 -15.65 -10.38
CA ALA A 368 4.04 -14.40 -9.78
C ALA A 368 5.56 -14.39 -9.62
N LEU A 369 6.17 -13.20 -9.63
CA LEU A 369 7.60 -12.98 -9.46
C LEU A 369 7.85 -12.07 -8.25
N SER A 370 8.81 -12.47 -7.42
CA SER A 370 9.32 -11.62 -6.34
C SER A 370 10.83 -11.57 -6.37
N GLU A 371 11.38 -10.41 -6.03
CA GLU A 371 12.81 -10.14 -6.02
C GLU A 371 13.21 -9.57 -4.66
N ASP A 372 14.37 -10.00 -4.15
CA ASP A 372 14.99 -9.42 -2.97
C ASP A 372 16.39 -8.95 -3.34
N ILE A 373 16.53 -7.66 -3.47
CA ILE A 373 17.80 -7.02 -3.80
C ILE A 373 18.13 -5.97 -2.74
N HIS A 374 19.33 -6.06 -2.21
CA HIS A 374 19.94 -5.09 -1.30
C HIS A 374 21.38 -4.84 -1.74
N GLU A 375 21.87 -3.65 -1.45
CA GLU A 375 23.24 -3.29 -1.72
C GLU A 375 24.22 -4.21 -0.97
N ASP A 376 25.28 -4.58 -1.63
CA ASP A 376 26.35 -5.43 -1.08
C ASP A 376 25.85 -6.81 -0.59
N GLN A 377 24.77 -7.34 -1.18
CA GLN A 377 24.22 -8.66 -0.89
C GLN A 377 24.01 -9.49 -2.16
N LYS A 378 23.78 -10.78 -1.99
CA LYS A 378 23.34 -11.65 -3.07
C LYS A 378 21.94 -11.23 -3.54
N TYR A 379 21.66 -11.44 -4.81
CA TYR A 379 20.32 -11.30 -5.38
C TYR A 379 19.52 -12.58 -5.15
N TYR A 380 18.28 -12.41 -4.75
CA TYR A 380 17.31 -13.50 -4.60
C TYR A 380 16.10 -13.23 -5.46
N ALA A 381 15.58 -14.27 -6.10
CA ALA A 381 14.33 -14.21 -6.83
C ALA A 381 13.48 -15.46 -6.56
N ALA A 382 12.19 -15.33 -6.73
CA ALA A 382 11.29 -16.46 -6.66
C ALA A 382 10.20 -16.36 -7.73
N VAL A 383 9.83 -17.52 -8.28
CA VAL A 383 8.70 -17.67 -9.21
C VAL A 383 7.67 -18.58 -8.56
N TYR A 384 6.47 -18.05 -8.33
CA TYR A 384 5.38 -18.77 -7.68
C TYR A 384 4.38 -19.22 -8.73
N GLY A 385 4.31 -20.53 -8.95
CA GLY A 385 3.26 -21.14 -9.76
C GLY A 385 2.25 -21.88 -8.91
N VAL A 386 1.23 -22.44 -9.54
CA VAL A 386 0.17 -23.19 -8.86
C VAL A 386 0.71 -24.44 -8.15
N SER A 387 1.59 -25.19 -8.80
CA SER A 387 2.11 -26.46 -8.27
C SER A 387 3.51 -26.37 -7.68
N TYR A 388 4.32 -25.42 -8.13
CA TYR A 388 5.74 -25.32 -7.76
C TYR A 388 6.12 -23.89 -7.43
N ILE A 389 7.19 -23.74 -6.61
CA ILE A 389 7.89 -22.48 -6.38
C ILE A 389 9.35 -22.71 -6.74
N LEU A 390 9.90 -21.83 -7.58
CA LEU A 390 11.33 -21.77 -7.85
C LEU A 390 11.94 -20.67 -6.99
N TYR A 391 12.91 -21.01 -6.16
CA TYR A 391 13.78 -20.03 -5.47
C TYR A 391 15.13 -20.00 -6.16
N VAL A 392 15.64 -18.81 -6.40
CA VAL A 392 16.93 -18.55 -7.04
C VAL A 392 17.76 -17.64 -6.15
N GLU A 393 19.06 -17.94 -6.06
CA GLU A 393 20.04 -17.13 -5.33
C GLU A 393 21.29 -16.96 -6.21
N SER A 394 21.78 -15.72 -6.40
CA SER A 394 23.04 -15.50 -7.09
C SER A 394 24.22 -16.08 -6.29
N LEU A 395 25.22 -16.63 -6.95
CA LEU A 395 26.41 -17.14 -6.27
C LEU A 395 27.28 -15.99 -5.73
N GLU A 396 27.28 -14.86 -6.41
CA GLU A 396 28.07 -13.68 -6.11
C GLU A 396 27.20 -12.54 -5.59
N ILE A 397 27.85 -11.59 -4.93
CA ILE A 397 27.21 -10.33 -4.53
C ILE A 397 26.91 -9.52 -5.80
N VAL A 398 25.72 -8.93 -5.85
CA VAL A 398 25.27 -8.08 -6.95
C VAL A 398 25.26 -6.62 -6.47
N ASN A 399 26.09 -5.79 -7.07
CA ASN A 399 26.21 -4.38 -6.69
C ASN A 399 25.16 -3.51 -7.38
N SER A 400 24.70 -3.91 -8.55
CA SER A 400 23.67 -3.21 -9.31
C SER A 400 22.66 -4.18 -9.91
N ILE A 401 21.39 -3.76 -9.98
CA ILE A 401 20.33 -4.52 -10.65
C ILE A 401 20.60 -4.70 -12.15
N ASP A 402 21.37 -3.80 -12.75
CA ASP A 402 21.77 -3.88 -14.15
C ASP A 402 22.76 -5.03 -14.42
N GLU A 403 23.51 -5.47 -13.38
CA GLU A 403 24.48 -6.55 -13.44
C GLU A 403 23.85 -7.94 -13.26
N ILE A 404 22.54 -8.02 -13.02
CA ILE A 404 21.87 -9.31 -12.82
C ILE A 404 21.85 -10.08 -14.14
N GLU A 405 22.68 -11.12 -14.19
CA GLU A 405 22.70 -12.12 -15.23
C GLU A 405 22.29 -13.47 -14.63
N PHE A 406 21.23 -14.07 -15.17
CA PHE A 406 20.77 -15.39 -14.72
C PHE A 406 21.66 -16.52 -15.31
N THR A 407 22.97 -16.41 -15.10
CA THR A 407 24.00 -17.35 -15.58
C THR A 407 24.76 -18.01 -14.44
N ASN A 408 24.88 -17.30 -13.29
CA ASN A 408 25.68 -17.73 -12.13
C ASN A 408 24.82 -17.73 -10.86
N TYR A 409 24.01 -18.78 -10.68
CA TYR A 409 23.04 -18.91 -9.59
C TYR A 409 22.88 -20.35 -9.12
N GLU A 410 22.39 -20.50 -7.90
CA GLU A 410 21.79 -21.75 -7.42
C GLU A 410 20.27 -21.63 -7.41
N TYR A 411 19.58 -22.77 -7.56
CA TYR A 411 18.13 -22.81 -7.51
C TYR A 411 17.61 -23.98 -6.69
N ARG A 412 16.42 -23.81 -6.15
CA ARG A 412 15.64 -24.81 -5.40
C ARG A 412 14.23 -24.82 -5.97
N LEU A 413 13.80 -25.96 -6.51
CA LEU A 413 12.44 -26.19 -6.96
C LEU A 413 11.66 -26.87 -5.82
N PHE A 414 10.68 -26.17 -5.31
CA PHE A 414 9.82 -26.61 -4.23
C PHE A 414 8.48 -27.10 -4.78
N ASP A 415 8.02 -28.27 -4.36
CA ASP A 415 6.71 -28.83 -4.70
C ASP A 415 5.72 -28.51 -3.58
N ARG A 416 4.66 -27.77 -3.91
CA ARG A 416 3.64 -27.34 -2.95
C ARG A 416 2.84 -28.49 -2.37
N LYS A 417 2.67 -29.57 -3.14
CA LYS A 417 1.88 -30.73 -2.70
C LYS A 417 2.60 -31.58 -1.66
N SER A 418 3.90 -31.81 -1.86
CA SER A 418 4.74 -32.57 -0.93
C SER A 418 5.37 -31.72 0.17
N ASP A 419 5.23 -30.38 0.09
CA ASP A 419 5.83 -29.40 0.99
C ASP A 419 7.37 -29.58 1.13
N SER A 420 8.03 -29.86 0.02
CA SER A 420 9.47 -30.20 0.01
C SER A 420 10.20 -29.74 -1.24
N ILE A 421 11.51 -29.56 -1.12
CA ILE A 421 12.40 -29.31 -2.26
C ILE A 421 12.56 -30.63 -3.03
N ILE A 422 12.20 -30.61 -4.30
CA ILE A 422 12.28 -31.76 -5.21
C ILE A 422 13.47 -31.70 -6.18
N GLU A 423 14.06 -30.52 -6.33
CA GLU A 423 15.24 -30.33 -7.20
C GLU A 423 16.11 -29.20 -6.65
N PHE A 424 17.42 -29.40 -6.66
CA PHE A 424 18.43 -28.41 -6.35
C PHE A 424 19.50 -28.44 -7.43
N GLY A 425 19.99 -27.27 -7.85
CA GLY A 425 21.06 -27.19 -8.83
C GLY A 425 21.86 -25.89 -8.72
N VAL A 426 23.07 -25.93 -9.23
CA VAL A 426 24.00 -24.80 -9.32
C VAL A 426 24.41 -24.67 -10.78
N CYS A 427 24.24 -23.46 -11.34
CA CYS A 427 24.71 -23.06 -12.70
C CYS A 427 24.72 -24.21 -13.72
N GLY A 428 23.62 -24.85 -13.99
CA GLY A 428 23.66 -26.05 -14.75
C GLY A 428 22.49 -26.26 -15.69
N HIS A 429 22.18 -27.51 -15.92
CA HIS A 429 21.08 -27.92 -16.77
C HIS A 429 19.85 -28.22 -15.88
N PRO A 430 19.01 -27.20 -15.56
CA PRO A 430 17.80 -27.46 -14.82
C PRO A 430 16.92 -28.45 -15.58
N SER A 431 16.14 -29.24 -14.85
CA SER A 431 15.09 -30.04 -15.48
C SER A 431 14.22 -29.18 -16.37
N LYS A 432 13.49 -29.74 -17.31
CA LYS A 432 12.55 -29.02 -18.15
C LYS A 432 11.62 -28.16 -17.28
N LYS A 433 11.14 -28.71 -16.17
CA LYS A 433 10.24 -28.06 -15.22
C LYS A 433 10.87 -26.84 -14.54
N ALA A 434 12.08 -26.96 -14.01
CA ALA A 434 12.80 -25.84 -13.41
C ALA A 434 13.19 -24.80 -14.47
N ASN A 435 13.54 -25.22 -15.69
CA ASN A 435 13.90 -24.32 -16.79
C ASN A 435 12.72 -23.45 -17.26
N ASP A 436 11.48 -23.98 -17.24
CA ASP A 436 10.30 -23.20 -17.58
C ASP A 436 10.15 -22.01 -16.61
N TYR A 437 10.41 -22.20 -15.31
CA TYR A 437 10.37 -21.14 -14.30
C TYR A 437 11.57 -20.17 -14.42
N VAL A 438 12.78 -20.69 -14.66
CA VAL A 438 13.98 -19.84 -14.90
C VAL A 438 13.78 -18.93 -16.12
N SER A 439 13.13 -19.43 -17.15
CA SER A 439 12.83 -18.65 -18.35
C SER A 439 11.91 -17.47 -18.07
N LEU A 440 10.96 -17.61 -17.13
CA LEU A 440 10.12 -16.48 -16.69
C LEU A 440 10.97 -15.37 -16.05
N LEU A 441 11.92 -15.73 -15.17
CA LEU A 441 12.84 -14.77 -14.57
C LEU A 441 13.71 -14.05 -15.61
N LYS A 442 14.20 -14.77 -16.63
CA LYS A 442 15.00 -14.15 -17.69
C LYS A 442 14.23 -13.18 -18.55
N ASN A 443 12.92 -13.41 -18.72
CA ASN A 443 12.09 -12.65 -19.65
C ASN A 443 11.40 -11.43 -19.01
N HIS A 444 11.43 -11.27 -17.67
CA HIS A 444 10.75 -10.14 -17.04
C HIS A 444 11.57 -8.83 -17.08
N LYS A 445 12.86 -8.90 -17.34
CA LYS A 445 13.72 -7.73 -17.58
C LYS A 445 13.39 -7.14 -18.96
N ARG A 446 12.94 -5.88 -18.98
CA ARG A 446 12.74 -5.17 -20.25
C ARG A 446 14.09 -4.84 -20.86
N ASN A 447 14.24 -5.08 -22.16
CA ASN A 447 15.32 -4.50 -22.94
C ASN A 447 14.93 -3.06 -23.24
N ILE A 448 15.41 -2.12 -22.43
CA ILE A 448 15.25 -0.68 -22.65
C ILE A 448 16.34 -0.20 -23.57
#